data_a228f175897b51b10076bf10f7610288
#
_entry.id   a228f175897b51b10076bf10f7610288
#
_cell.length_a   1.000
_cell.length_b   1.000
_cell.length_c   1.000
_cell.angle_alpha   90.00
_cell.angle_beta   90.00
_cell.angle_gamma   90.00
#
_symmetry.space_group_name_H-M   'P 1'
#
loop_
_entity.id
_entity.type
_entity.pdbx_description
1 polymer ?
#
loop_
_entity_poly.entity_id
_entity_poly.type
_entity_poly.pdbx_seq_one_letter_code
_entity_poly.pdbx_strand_id
1 'polypeptide(L)'
;MEPYRVLVCLDVLRLEKPSRRDRDLILAFLERLAGNPHAQGDYEEQDEVGRTVQIKVLGGYALSYWADHAVREVKVVKVELADRR
;
A
#
# COMPACT_ATOMS: atom_id res chain seq x y z
N MET A 1 -15.14 14.40 8.82
CA MET A 1 -14.96 13.56 7.62
C MET A 1 -14.55 12.15 8.04
N GLU A 2 -15.23 11.16 7.54
CA GLU A 2 -14.92 9.79 7.88
C GLU A 2 -13.61 9.34 7.20
N PRO A 3 -12.76 8.62 7.92
CA PRO A 3 -11.55 8.09 7.30
C PRO A 3 -11.91 7.02 6.27
N TYR A 4 -11.03 6.82 5.31
CA TYR A 4 -11.14 5.72 4.37
C TYR A 4 -10.79 4.42 5.07
N ARG A 5 -11.38 3.33 4.62
CA ARG A 5 -10.97 2.00 5.07
C ARG A 5 -9.79 1.57 4.23
N VAL A 6 -8.82 0.92 4.87
CA VAL A 6 -7.67 0.37 4.18
C VAL A 6 -7.84 -1.14 4.11
N LEU A 7 -7.95 -1.66 2.89
CA LEU A 7 -8.13 -3.07 2.64
C LEU A 7 -6.83 -3.66 2.11
N VAL A 8 -6.40 -4.74 2.73
CA VAL A 8 -5.16 -5.42 2.34
C VAL A 8 -5.51 -6.77 1.75
N CYS A 9 -5.00 -7.06 0.55
CA CYS A 9 -5.24 -8.33 -0.11
C CYS A 9 -4.69 -9.47 0.76
N LEU A 10 -5.44 -10.57 0.85
CA LEU A 10 -5.01 -11.73 1.65
C LEU A 10 -3.66 -12.28 1.22
N ASP A 11 -3.36 -12.25 -0.07
CA ASP A 11 -2.08 -12.72 -0.58
C ASP A 11 -0.91 -11.91 -0.03
N VAL A 12 -1.15 -10.63 0.23
CA VAL A 12 -0.14 -9.74 0.82
C VAL A 12 0.21 -10.22 2.23
N LEU A 13 -0.78 -10.69 2.98
CA LEU A 13 -0.58 -11.14 4.36
C LEU A 13 0.18 -12.45 4.47
N ARG A 14 0.34 -13.16 3.35
CA ARG A 14 1.05 -14.45 3.30
C ARG A 14 2.51 -14.33 2.90
N LEU A 15 2.97 -13.12 2.62
CA LEU A 15 4.34 -12.91 2.23
C LEU A 15 5.29 -13.20 3.38
N GLU A 16 6.56 -13.37 3.04
CA GLU A 16 7.59 -13.57 4.04
C GLU A 16 7.45 -12.55 5.15
N LYS A 17 7.60 -13.01 6.38
CA LYS A 17 7.45 -12.13 7.52
C LYS A 17 8.51 -11.04 7.48
N PRO A 18 8.13 -9.79 7.37
CA PRO A 18 9.09 -8.70 7.45
C PRO A 18 9.72 -8.64 8.84
N SER A 19 10.87 -7.99 8.94
CA SER A 19 11.44 -7.67 10.24
C SER A 19 10.42 -6.84 11.03
N ARG A 20 10.59 -6.80 12.36
CA ARG A 20 9.72 -6.00 13.20
C ARG A 20 9.72 -4.54 12.78
N ARG A 21 10.92 -4.02 12.44
CA ARG A 21 11.07 -2.64 12.00
C ARG A 21 10.29 -2.38 10.71
N ASP A 22 10.42 -3.27 9.70
CA ASP A 22 9.72 -3.09 8.43
C ASP A 22 8.22 -3.22 8.63
N ARG A 23 7.79 -4.15 9.46
CA ARG A 23 6.37 -4.32 9.76
C ARG A 23 5.79 -3.05 10.40
N ASP A 24 6.53 -2.46 11.34
CA ASP A 24 6.06 -1.25 12.01
C ASP A 24 5.96 -0.07 11.03
N LEU A 25 6.91 0.04 10.11
CA LEU A 25 6.85 1.05 9.05
C LEU A 25 5.63 0.87 8.16
N ILE A 26 5.36 -0.36 7.76
CA ILE A 26 4.20 -0.67 6.92
C ILE A 26 2.90 -0.34 7.64
N LEU A 27 2.77 -0.77 8.89
CA LEU A 27 1.55 -0.52 9.67
C LEU A 27 1.32 0.97 9.87
N ALA A 28 2.38 1.73 10.18
CA ALA A 28 2.25 3.17 10.37
C ALA A 28 1.80 3.85 9.08
N PHE A 29 2.31 3.40 7.93
CA PHE A 29 1.89 3.97 6.66
C PHE A 29 0.43 3.63 6.34
N LEU A 30 0.00 2.40 6.61
CA LEU A 30 -1.39 2.01 6.39
C LEU A 30 -2.34 2.87 7.24
N GLU A 31 -1.97 3.17 8.48
CA GLU A 31 -2.77 4.05 9.33
C GLU A 31 -2.85 5.46 8.75
N ARG A 32 -1.75 5.95 8.19
CA ARG A 32 -1.74 7.26 7.53
C ARG A 32 -2.65 7.30 6.31
N LEU A 33 -2.70 6.21 5.55
CA LEU A 33 -3.57 6.14 4.38
C LEU A 33 -5.05 6.28 4.75
N ALA A 34 -5.45 5.73 5.89
CA ALA A 34 -6.83 5.84 6.35
C ALA A 34 -7.23 7.30 6.57
N GLY A 35 -6.32 8.13 7.08
CA GLY A 35 -6.55 9.54 7.31
C GLY A 35 -6.17 10.44 6.13
N ASN A 36 -5.45 9.91 5.17
CA ASN A 36 -5.01 10.65 3.99
C ASN A 36 -4.99 9.75 2.76
N PRO A 37 -6.17 9.46 2.18
CA PRO A 37 -6.26 8.56 1.02
C PRO A 37 -5.63 9.12 -0.25
N HIS A 38 -5.30 10.41 -0.26
CA HIS A 38 -4.63 11.05 -1.39
C HIS A 38 -3.11 11.01 -1.27
N ALA A 39 -2.58 10.36 -0.23
CA ALA A 39 -1.13 10.28 -0.05
C ALA A 39 -0.49 9.62 -1.26
N GLN A 40 0.51 10.28 -1.80
CA GLN A 40 1.24 9.78 -2.96
C GLN A 40 2.36 8.86 -2.51
N GLY A 41 2.67 7.88 -3.35
CA GLY A 41 3.84 7.04 -3.15
C GLY A 41 5.10 7.71 -3.67
N ASP A 42 6.18 6.97 -3.72
CA ASP A 42 7.45 7.46 -4.25
C ASP A 42 7.41 7.53 -5.77
N TYR A 43 6.60 6.67 -6.41
CA TYR A 43 6.38 6.70 -7.85
C TYR A 43 5.06 6.01 -8.18
N GLU A 44 4.69 6.03 -9.46
CA GLU A 44 3.44 5.46 -9.94
C GLU A 44 3.69 4.43 -11.02
N GLU A 45 2.79 3.44 -11.10
CA GLU A 45 2.79 2.45 -12.16
C GLU A 45 1.35 2.28 -12.67
N GLN A 46 1.22 1.75 -13.89
CA GLN A 46 -0.07 1.34 -14.42
C GLN A 46 -0.25 -0.15 -14.16
N ASP A 47 -1.43 -0.54 -13.69
CA ASP A 47 -1.73 -1.95 -13.55
C ASP A 47 -2.27 -2.54 -14.86
N GLU A 48 -2.68 -3.81 -14.84
CA GLU A 48 -3.11 -4.53 -16.04
C GLU A 48 -4.34 -3.92 -16.70
N VAL A 49 -5.16 -3.22 -15.94
CA VAL A 49 -6.37 -2.58 -16.49
C VAL A 49 -6.16 -1.08 -16.75
N GLY A 50 -4.92 -0.61 -16.70
CA GLY A 50 -4.59 0.78 -16.99
C GLY A 50 -4.84 1.73 -15.82
N ARG A 51 -5.09 1.22 -14.62
CA ARG A 51 -5.32 2.05 -13.45
C ARG A 51 -3.98 2.48 -12.84
N THR A 52 -3.89 3.74 -12.44
CA THR A 52 -2.69 4.24 -11.77
C THR A 52 -2.61 3.71 -10.34
N VAL A 53 -1.49 3.11 -10.02
CA VAL A 53 -1.21 2.54 -8.71
C VAL A 53 -0.03 3.29 -8.12
N GLN A 54 -0.13 3.67 -6.84
CA GLN A 54 0.95 4.31 -6.12
C GLN A 54 1.88 3.25 -5.54
N ILE A 55 3.18 3.50 -5.59
CA ILE A 55 4.19 2.60 -5.03
C ILE A 55 4.93 3.36 -3.93
N LYS A 56 4.89 2.82 -2.72
CA LYS A 56 5.60 3.41 -1.58
C LYS A 56 6.65 2.44 -1.08
N VAL A 57 7.89 2.89 -0.99
CA VAL A 57 8.98 2.08 -0.46
C VAL A 57 9.09 2.33 1.04
N LEU A 58 9.01 1.25 1.82
CA LEU A 58 9.03 1.29 3.29
C LEU A 58 10.03 0.24 3.77
N GLY A 59 11.20 0.68 4.22
CA GLY A 59 12.25 -0.24 4.59
C GLY A 59 12.66 -1.10 3.39
N GLY A 60 12.62 -2.41 3.56
CA GLY A 60 12.96 -3.36 2.50
C GLY A 60 11.79 -3.75 1.60
N TYR A 61 10.65 -3.07 1.69
CA TYR A 61 9.44 -3.47 0.98
C TYR A 61 8.88 -2.34 0.14
N ALA A 62 8.19 -2.70 -0.94
CA ALA A 62 7.42 -1.77 -1.78
C ALA A 62 5.94 -2.13 -1.69
N LEU A 63 5.13 -1.15 -1.32
CA LEU A 63 3.69 -1.26 -1.22
C LEU A 63 3.05 -0.68 -2.47
N SER A 64 2.15 -1.44 -3.10
CA SER A 64 1.34 -0.95 -4.22
C SER A 64 -0.09 -0.74 -3.76
N TYR A 65 -0.63 0.45 -3.94
CA TYR A 65 -1.98 0.78 -3.47
C TYR A 65 -2.64 1.80 -4.38
N TRP A 66 -3.97 1.84 -4.31
CA TRP A 66 -4.75 2.87 -4.99
C TRP A 66 -5.99 3.19 -4.16
N ALA A 67 -6.50 4.40 -4.32
CA ALA A 67 -7.67 4.85 -3.58
C ALA A 67 -8.91 4.75 -4.45
N ASP A 68 -9.91 4.03 -3.95
CA ASP A 68 -11.21 3.92 -4.60
C ASP A 68 -12.15 4.91 -3.91
N HIS A 69 -12.26 6.09 -4.49
CA HIS A 69 -13.02 7.18 -3.88
C HIS A 69 -14.53 6.94 -3.89
N ALA A 70 -15.00 6.12 -4.81
CA ALA A 70 -16.44 5.82 -4.90
C ALA A 70 -16.95 5.10 -3.67
N VAL A 71 -16.12 4.25 -3.07
CA VAL A 71 -16.48 3.47 -1.88
C VAL A 71 -15.66 3.84 -0.65
N ARG A 72 -14.82 4.86 -0.75
CA ARG A 72 -13.95 5.35 0.33
C ARG A 72 -13.06 4.27 0.90
N GLU A 73 -12.34 3.61 0.02
CA GLU A 73 -11.40 2.56 0.39
C GLU A 73 -10.05 2.79 -0.26
N VAL A 74 -8.99 2.47 0.47
CA VAL A 74 -7.65 2.37 -0.11
C VAL A 74 -7.34 0.88 -0.20
N LYS A 75 -7.03 0.42 -1.40
CA LYS A 75 -6.77 -0.99 -1.64
C LYS A 75 -5.28 -1.22 -1.80
N VAL A 76 -4.71 -1.98 -0.88
CA VAL A 76 -3.31 -2.40 -0.95
C VAL A 76 -3.28 -3.72 -1.71
N VAL A 77 -2.77 -3.69 -2.92
CA VAL A 77 -2.88 -4.81 -3.84
C VAL A 77 -1.63 -5.65 -3.91
N LYS A 78 -0.50 -5.13 -3.41
CA LYS A 78 0.76 -5.85 -3.51
C LYS A 78 1.75 -5.33 -2.46
N VAL A 79 2.50 -6.24 -1.88
CA VAL A 79 3.66 -5.93 -1.05
C VAL A 79 4.78 -6.87 -1.50
N GLU A 80 5.91 -6.32 -1.89
CA GLU A 80 7.03 -7.14 -2.35
C GLU A 80 8.35 -6.53 -1.92
N LEU A 81 9.44 -7.30 -2.05
CA LEU A 81 10.74 -6.80 -1.71
C LEU A 81 11.14 -5.66 -2.64
N ALA A 82 11.57 -4.54 -2.05
CA ALA A 82 11.82 -3.31 -2.81
C ALA A 82 13.06 -3.40 -3.69
N ASP A 83 14.05 -4.18 -3.28
CA ASP A 83 15.30 -4.33 -4.01
C ASP A 83 15.28 -5.47 -5.02
N ARG A 84 14.15 -6.06 -5.23
CA ARG A 84 13.99 -7.15 -6.18
C ARG A 84 14.09 -6.63 -7.60
N ARG A 85 14.90 -7.29 -8.39
CA ARG A 85 15.12 -6.92 -9.79
C ARG A 85 14.94 -8.11 -10.71
#